data_261af6317236894ec92274c5856d86be
#
_entry.id   261af6317236894ec92274c5856d86be
#
_cell.length_a   1.000
_cell.length_b   1.000
_cell.length_c   1.000
_cell.angle_alpha   90.00
_cell.angle_beta   90.00
_cell.angle_gamma   90.00
#
_symmetry.space_group_name_H-M   'P 1'
#
loop_
_entity.id
_entity.type
_entity.pdbx_description
1 polymer ?
#
loop_
_entity_poly.entity_id
_entity_poly.type
_entity_poly.pdbx_seq_one_letter_code
_entity_poly.pdbx_strand_id
1 'polypeptide(L)'
;MRAEQVSIGGIPAILYGDSAERGYLFLHGQMGRKEEAEAFALAACPRGHQVLSIDLPGHGARQGRDEELAPWTAVPDIRTALDWAERRWESISLRATSIGAYFAMLAFANPARALLLSPVLDMEGLILTMMS
;
A
#
# COMPACT_ATOMS: atom_id res chain seq x y z
N MET A 1 -12.83 5.13 14.03
CA MET A 1 -12.42 4.66 12.69
C MET A 1 -12.36 3.14 12.71
N ARG A 2 -12.96 2.51 11.72
CA ARG A 2 -12.91 1.05 11.58
C ARG A 2 -11.53 0.62 11.11
N ALA A 3 -10.99 -0.41 11.74
CA ALA A 3 -9.72 -1.02 11.36
C ALA A 3 -9.86 -2.54 11.42
N GLU A 4 -9.64 -3.21 10.31
CA GLU A 4 -9.85 -4.64 10.20
C GLU A 4 -8.54 -5.32 9.80
N GLN A 5 -8.13 -6.32 10.57
CA GLN A 5 -6.99 -7.16 10.21
C GLN A 5 -7.42 -8.11 9.10
N VAL A 6 -6.68 -8.09 8.00
CA VAL A 6 -6.98 -8.93 6.84
C VAL A 6 -5.71 -9.61 6.34
N SER A 7 -5.89 -10.65 5.53
CA SER A 7 -4.79 -11.33 4.87
C SER A 7 -5.04 -11.31 3.37
N ILE A 8 -4.09 -10.83 2.61
CA ILE A 8 -4.20 -10.73 1.15
C ILE A 8 -3.15 -11.64 0.54
N GLY A 9 -3.58 -12.81 0.07
CA GLY A 9 -2.65 -13.81 -0.46
C GLY A 9 -1.59 -14.23 0.56
N GLY A 10 -1.94 -14.27 1.84
CA GLY A 10 -1.02 -14.57 2.93
C GLY A 10 -0.26 -13.36 3.46
N ILE A 11 -0.46 -12.18 2.88
CA ILE A 11 0.22 -10.95 3.32
C ILE A 11 -0.59 -10.32 4.45
N PRO A 12 0.01 -10.12 5.64
CA PRO A 12 -0.68 -9.43 6.73
C PRO A 12 -0.97 -7.99 6.35
N ALA A 13 -2.19 -7.55 6.58
CA ALA A 13 -2.63 -6.20 6.21
C ALA A 13 -3.67 -5.67 7.19
N ILE A 14 -3.88 -4.37 7.17
CA ILE A 14 -4.97 -3.71 7.87
C ILE A 14 -5.75 -2.88 6.85
N LEU A 15 -7.08 -3.05 6.87
CA LEU A 15 -7.98 -2.21 6.09
C LEU A 15 -8.63 -1.20 7.02
N TYR A 16 -8.34 0.07 6.79
CA TYR A 16 -8.90 1.17 7.57
C TYR A 16 -10.07 1.82 6.85
N GLY A 17 -11.08 2.17 7.61
CA GLY A 17 -12.22 2.95 7.12
C GLY A 17 -13.39 2.10 6.64
N ASP A 18 -14.54 2.77 6.51
CA ASP A 18 -15.74 2.14 5.98
C ASP A 18 -15.65 2.02 4.46
N SER A 19 -16.55 1.20 3.89
CA SER A 19 -16.60 0.99 2.45
C SER A 19 -16.61 2.31 1.67
N ALA A 20 -15.78 2.40 0.66
CA ALA A 20 -15.63 3.59 -0.17
C ALA A 20 -15.24 3.19 -1.59
N GLU A 21 -15.46 4.11 -2.54
CA GLU A 21 -15.06 3.90 -3.93
C GLU A 21 -13.61 4.26 -4.21
N ARG A 22 -12.98 4.99 -3.28
CA ARG A 22 -11.59 5.44 -3.39
C ARG A 22 -10.77 4.83 -2.26
N GLY A 23 -9.54 4.48 -2.56
CA GLY A 23 -8.68 3.92 -1.56
C GLY A 23 -7.21 4.28 -1.77
N TYR A 24 -6.47 4.17 -0.67
CA TYR A 24 -5.02 4.28 -0.66
C TYR A 24 -4.40 2.93 -0.37
N LEU A 25 -3.39 2.57 -1.15
CA LEU A 25 -2.47 1.52 -0.75
C LEU A 25 -1.30 2.19 -0.03
N PHE A 26 -1.10 1.81 1.22
CA PHE A 26 -0.05 2.36 2.08
C PHE A 26 1.09 1.35 2.19
N LEU A 27 2.31 1.81 1.92
CA LEU A 27 3.53 1.00 2.01
C LEU A 27 4.51 1.69 2.95
N HIS A 28 4.84 1.01 4.05
CA HIS A 28 5.80 1.52 5.03
C HIS A 28 7.23 1.50 4.48
N GLY A 29 8.13 2.18 5.17
CA GLY A 29 9.56 2.16 4.85
C GLY A 29 10.29 1.03 5.56
N GLN A 30 11.62 1.02 5.40
CA GLN A 30 12.49 0.08 6.11
C GLN A 30 12.33 0.25 7.61
N MET A 31 12.29 -0.87 8.34
CA MET A 31 12.04 -0.93 9.79
C MET A 31 10.63 -0.49 10.20
N GLY A 32 9.74 -0.30 9.23
CA GLY A 32 8.36 0.04 9.48
C GLY A 32 7.45 -1.17 9.61
N ARG A 33 6.15 -0.90 9.64
CA ARG A 33 5.10 -1.92 9.71
C ARG A 33 3.77 -1.32 9.30
N LYS A 34 2.79 -2.19 9.03
CA LYS A 34 1.48 -1.76 8.53
C LYS A 34 0.74 -0.82 9.48
N GLU A 35 0.96 -0.94 10.79
CA GLU A 35 0.31 -0.09 11.79
C GLU A 35 0.68 1.39 11.66
N GLU A 36 1.77 1.70 10.99
CA GLU A 36 2.18 3.10 10.77
C GLU A 36 1.17 3.88 9.93
N ALA A 37 0.30 3.21 9.20
CA ALA A 37 -0.71 3.87 8.39
C ALA A 37 -1.82 4.52 9.19
N GLU A 38 -1.94 4.23 10.49
CA GLU A 38 -3.07 4.71 11.30
C GLU A 38 -3.21 6.24 11.26
N ALA A 39 -2.12 6.96 11.45
CA ALA A 39 -2.16 8.42 11.43
C ALA A 39 -2.63 8.97 10.07
N PHE A 40 -2.14 8.37 8.99
CA PHE A 40 -2.57 8.74 7.64
C PHE A 40 -4.05 8.40 7.43
N ALA A 41 -4.47 7.23 7.89
CA ALA A 41 -5.85 6.77 7.74
C ALA A 41 -6.83 7.68 8.48
N LEU A 42 -6.45 8.19 9.67
CA LEU A 42 -7.27 9.14 10.42
C LEU A 42 -7.55 10.42 9.62
N ALA A 43 -6.65 10.80 8.73
CA ALA A 43 -6.86 11.95 7.85
C ALA A 43 -7.59 11.58 6.55
N ALA A 44 -7.31 10.41 5.98
CA ALA A 44 -7.84 10.01 4.67
C ALA A 44 -9.27 9.46 4.75
N CYS A 45 -9.59 8.67 5.77
CA CYS A 45 -10.89 8.01 5.86
C CYS A 45 -12.07 8.98 5.96
N PRO A 46 -12.00 10.08 6.76
CA PRO A 46 -13.08 11.06 6.78
C PRO A 46 -13.33 11.74 5.44
N ARG A 47 -12.37 11.68 4.53
CA ARG A 47 -12.48 12.28 3.18
C ARG A 47 -13.01 11.31 2.14
N GLY A 48 -13.54 10.17 2.55
CA GLY A 48 -14.18 9.21 1.66
C GLY A 48 -13.23 8.18 1.07
N HIS A 49 -12.15 7.85 1.78
CA HIS A 49 -11.18 6.83 1.36
C HIS A 49 -11.14 5.67 2.33
N GLN A 50 -10.83 4.49 1.83
CA GLN A 50 -10.27 3.41 2.64
C GLN A 50 -8.75 3.45 2.51
N VAL A 51 -8.06 2.86 3.48
CA VAL A 51 -6.60 2.72 3.42
C VAL A 51 -6.26 1.26 3.67
N LEU A 52 -5.59 0.63 2.72
CA LEU A 52 -5.03 -0.71 2.89
C LEU A 52 -3.55 -0.57 3.15
N SER A 53 -3.11 -1.06 4.31
CA SER A 53 -1.71 -1.08 4.69
C SER A 53 -1.22 -2.51 4.81
N ILE A 54 -0.12 -2.83 4.16
CA ILE A 54 0.46 -4.18 4.19
C ILE A 54 1.80 -4.18 4.92
N ASP A 55 2.15 -5.32 5.51
CA ASP A 55 3.51 -5.57 5.99
C ASP A 55 4.37 -6.04 4.81
N LEU A 56 5.48 -5.35 4.58
CA LEU A 56 6.46 -5.78 3.59
C LEU A 56 7.24 -7.00 4.11
N PRO A 57 7.90 -7.77 3.22
CA PRO A 57 8.64 -8.96 3.63
C PRO A 57 9.59 -8.70 4.80
N GLY A 58 9.60 -9.57 5.78
CA GLY A 58 10.46 -9.49 6.97
C GLY A 58 10.06 -8.44 8.00
N HIS A 59 8.98 -7.70 7.79
CA HIS A 59 8.55 -6.59 8.65
C HIS A 59 7.20 -6.87 9.32
N GLY A 60 6.95 -6.16 10.42
CA GLY A 60 5.68 -6.28 11.13
C GLY A 60 5.40 -7.71 11.58
N ALA A 61 4.23 -8.23 11.24
CA ALA A 61 3.83 -9.60 11.57
C ALA A 61 4.65 -10.66 10.84
N ARG A 62 5.48 -10.27 9.87
CA ARG A 62 6.35 -11.16 9.10
C ARG A 62 7.76 -11.25 9.67
N GLN A 63 8.05 -10.59 10.76
CA GLN A 63 9.34 -10.72 11.46
C GLN A 63 9.52 -12.15 11.93
N GLY A 64 10.73 -12.69 11.79
CA GLY A 64 11.03 -14.04 12.19
C GLY A 64 10.65 -15.13 11.18
N ARG A 65 10.08 -14.76 10.03
CA ARG A 65 9.74 -15.69 8.95
C ARG A 65 10.89 -15.92 7.98
N ASP A 66 12.08 -15.39 8.29
CA ASP A 66 13.28 -15.54 7.46
C ASP A 66 13.08 -14.99 6.04
N GLU A 67 12.36 -13.88 5.95
CA GLU A 67 12.08 -13.20 4.68
C GLU A 67 12.98 -12.00 4.49
N GLU A 68 13.52 -11.85 3.28
CA GLU A 68 14.35 -10.71 2.92
C GLU A 68 13.51 -9.61 2.27
N LEU A 69 13.77 -8.36 2.65
CA LEU A 69 13.15 -7.22 1.98
C LEU A 69 14.00 -6.85 0.76
N ALA A 70 13.53 -7.23 -0.41
CA ALA A 70 14.24 -7.04 -1.67
C ALA A 70 13.22 -6.83 -2.80
N PRO A 71 13.64 -6.32 -3.98
CA PRO A 71 12.70 -6.15 -5.09
C PRO A 71 11.97 -7.43 -5.49
N TRP A 72 12.67 -8.55 -5.49
CA TRP A 72 12.08 -9.83 -5.91
C TRP A 72 11.11 -10.43 -4.90
N THR A 73 11.08 -9.93 -3.67
CA THR A 73 10.12 -10.36 -2.64
C THR A 73 9.02 -9.32 -2.45
N ALA A 74 9.35 -8.03 -2.48
CA ALA A 74 8.39 -6.96 -2.21
C ALA A 74 7.51 -6.65 -3.42
N VAL A 75 8.06 -6.63 -4.63
CA VAL A 75 7.29 -6.26 -5.83
C VAL A 75 6.13 -7.21 -6.10
N PRO A 76 6.30 -8.56 -6.03
CA PRO A 76 5.15 -9.46 -6.18
C PRO A 76 4.06 -9.21 -5.15
N ASP A 77 4.42 -8.91 -3.90
CA ASP A 77 3.46 -8.64 -2.84
C ASP A 77 2.69 -7.34 -3.10
N ILE A 78 3.38 -6.30 -3.55
CA ILE A 78 2.74 -5.03 -3.89
C ILE A 78 1.76 -5.23 -5.06
N ARG A 79 2.14 -6.02 -6.05
CA ARG A 79 1.24 -6.36 -7.18
C ARG A 79 0.02 -7.12 -6.71
N THR A 80 0.17 -8.04 -5.78
CA THR A 80 -0.95 -8.77 -5.17
C THR A 80 -1.89 -7.82 -4.46
N ALA A 81 -1.36 -6.89 -3.69
CA ALA A 81 -2.16 -5.87 -3.00
C ALA A 81 -2.86 -4.94 -3.99
N LEU A 82 -2.20 -4.58 -5.09
CA LEU A 82 -2.81 -3.76 -6.15
C LEU A 82 -3.96 -4.48 -6.84
N ASP A 83 -3.81 -5.77 -7.13
CA ASP A 83 -4.89 -6.57 -7.72
C ASP A 83 -6.11 -6.59 -6.82
N TRP A 84 -5.89 -6.74 -5.53
CA TRP A 84 -6.97 -6.68 -4.54
C TRP A 84 -7.65 -5.30 -4.55
N ALA A 85 -6.87 -4.23 -4.59
CA ALA A 85 -7.36 -2.85 -4.60
C ALA A 85 -8.16 -2.54 -5.86
N GLU A 86 -7.69 -3.00 -7.02
CA GLU A 86 -8.37 -2.78 -8.31
C GLU A 86 -9.75 -3.43 -8.37
N ARG A 87 -9.94 -4.52 -7.66
CA ARG A 87 -11.24 -5.20 -7.58
C ARG A 87 -12.20 -4.51 -6.62
N ARG A 88 -11.73 -3.62 -5.79
CA ARG A 88 -12.48 -3.06 -4.69
C ARG A 88 -12.76 -1.58 -4.84
N TRP A 89 -11.82 -0.83 -5.41
CA TRP A 89 -11.93 0.62 -5.54
C TRP A 89 -11.91 1.05 -6.99
N GLU A 90 -12.69 2.09 -7.28
CA GLU A 90 -12.70 2.69 -8.61
C GLU A 90 -11.45 3.57 -8.82
N SER A 91 -10.95 4.17 -7.75
CA SER A 91 -9.76 5.02 -7.79
C SER A 91 -8.78 4.57 -6.72
N ILE A 92 -7.53 4.39 -7.12
CA ILE A 92 -6.47 3.93 -6.24
C ILE A 92 -5.39 4.99 -6.20
N SER A 93 -5.03 5.39 -4.98
CA SER A 93 -3.87 6.24 -4.72
C SER A 93 -2.85 5.43 -3.95
N LEU A 94 -1.59 5.77 -4.12
CA LEU A 94 -0.50 5.10 -3.42
C LEU A 94 0.17 6.09 -2.48
N ARG A 95 0.32 5.68 -1.23
CA ARG A 95 1.15 6.39 -0.26
C ARG A 95 2.28 5.46 0.16
N ALA A 96 3.50 5.82 -0.18
CA ALA A 96 4.67 5.00 0.11
C ALA A 96 5.82 5.86 0.62
N THR A 97 6.58 5.33 1.57
CA THR A 97 7.71 6.02 2.18
C THR A 97 9.01 5.27 1.92
N SER A 98 10.09 6.01 1.66
CA SER A 98 11.44 5.48 1.59
C SER A 98 11.55 4.30 0.61
N ILE A 99 12.06 3.15 1.07
CA ILE A 99 12.23 1.95 0.25
C ILE A 99 10.90 1.41 -0.29
N GLY A 100 9.80 1.65 0.44
CA GLY A 100 8.46 1.30 -0.05
C GLY A 100 8.12 2.04 -1.34
N ALA A 101 8.50 3.31 -1.45
CA ALA A 101 8.30 4.09 -2.67
C ALA A 101 9.10 3.52 -3.84
N TYR A 102 10.34 3.11 -3.60
CA TYR A 102 11.19 2.48 -4.62
C TYR A 102 10.55 1.19 -5.15
N PHE A 103 10.12 0.31 -4.26
CA PHE A 103 9.47 -0.94 -4.67
C PHE A 103 8.14 -0.69 -5.39
N ALA A 104 7.40 0.33 -4.97
CA ALA A 104 6.16 0.72 -5.63
C ALA A 104 6.42 1.15 -7.08
N MET A 105 7.45 1.95 -7.30
CA MET A 105 7.83 2.36 -8.66
C MET A 105 8.13 1.15 -9.54
N LEU A 106 8.85 0.17 -9.01
CA LEU A 106 9.14 -1.06 -9.74
C LEU A 106 7.88 -1.86 -10.05
N ALA A 107 6.94 -1.93 -9.10
CA ALA A 107 5.68 -2.64 -9.27
C ALA A 107 4.81 -2.01 -10.37
N PHE A 108 4.84 -0.67 -10.47
CA PHE A 108 4.08 0.08 -11.47
C PHE A 108 4.77 0.17 -12.83
N ALA A 109 6.00 -0.30 -12.96
CA ALA A 109 6.74 -0.25 -14.22
C ALA A 109 6.18 -1.21 -15.29
N ASN A 110 5.16 -2.00 -14.97
CA ASN A 110 4.49 -2.85 -15.94
C ASN A 110 3.70 -1.99 -16.95
N PRO A 111 3.98 -2.08 -18.27
CA PRO A 111 3.27 -1.28 -19.28
C PRO A 111 1.75 -1.43 -19.26
N ALA A 112 1.24 -2.60 -18.87
CA ALA A 112 -0.20 -2.82 -18.76
C ALA A 112 -0.86 -1.99 -17.65
N ARG A 113 -0.06 -1.47 -16.73
CA ARG A 113 -0.50 -0.65 -15.61
C ARG A 113 0.07 0.76 -15.64
N ALA A 114 0.77 1.12 -16.71
CA ALA A 114 1.31 2.47 -16.90
C ALA A 114 0.19 3.48 -17.21
N LEU A 115 -0.92 3.36 -16.48
CA LEU A 115 -2.09 4.20 -16.62
C LEU A 115 -1.91 5.41 -15.74
N LEU A 116 -1.84 6.57 -16.34
CA LEU A 116 -2.03 7.88 -15.72
C LEU A 116 -1.55 7.96 -14.25
N LEU A 117 -0.24 7.85 -14.07
CA LEU A 117 0.37 8.09 -12.77
C LEU A 117 0.61 9.59 -12.61
N SER A 118 0.04 10.17 -11.57
CA SER A 118 0.35 11.53 -11.17
C SER A 118 1.15 11.48 -9.88
N PRO A 119 2.47 11.54 -9.95
CA PRO A 119 3.29 11.54 -8.75
C PRO A 119 3.17 12.86 -8.01
N VAL A 120 2.94 12.81 -6.71
CA VAL A 120 3.02 13.96 -5.83
C VAL A 120 4.09 13.64 -4.81
N LEU A 121 5.15 14.43 -4.81
CA LEU A 121 6.25 14.27 -3.86
C LEU A 121 5.95 15.13 -2.64
N ASP A 122 5.98 14.53 -1.45
CA ASP A 122 5.95 15.26 -0.20
C ASP A 122 7.24 14.98 0.59
N MET A 123 7.39 15.62 1.75
CA MET A 123 8.58 15.50 2.58
C MET A 123 8.77 14.10 3.16
N GLU A 124 7.72 13.29 3.22
CA GLU A 124 7.73 11.99 3.88
C GLU A 124 7.67 10.81 2.92
N GLY A 125 7.41 11.07 1.65
CA GLY A 125 7.31 9.97 0.70
C GLY A 125 6.74 10.36 -0.63
N LEU A 126 6.32 9.33 -1.38
CA LEU A 126 5.78 9.46 -2.72
C LEU A 126 4.28 9.13 -2.68
N ILE A 127 3.47 10.06 -3.19
CA ILE A 127 2.04 9.81 -3.38
C ILE A 127 1.80 9.68 -4.88
N LEU A 128 1.25 8.56 -5.28
CA LEU A 128 0.90 8.28 -6.67
C LEU A 128 -0.61 8.06 -6.77
N THR A 129 -1.24 8.68 -7.76
CA THR A 129 -2.64 8.43 -8.05
C THR A 129 -2.75 7.72 -9.38
N MET A 130 -3.45 6.59 -9.37
CA MET A 130 -3.76 5.82 -10.57
C MET A 130 -5.24 5.98 -10.89
N MET A 131 -5.54 6.27 -12.15
CA MET A 131 -6.90 6.21 -12.67
C MET A 131 -7.04 4.94 -13.50
N SER A 132 -7.92 4.08 -13.06
CA SER A 132 -8.24 2.87 -13.80
C SER A 132 -9.25 3.18 -14.90
#